data_ec8e8dba814199b643ff8c88f47114bf
#
_entry.id   ec8e8dba814199b643ff8c88f47114bf
#
_cell.length_a   1.000
_cell.length_b   1.000
_cell.length_c   1.000
_cell.angle_alpha   90.00
_cell.angle_beta   90.00
_cell.angle_gamma   90.00
#
_symmetry.space_group_name_H-M   'P 1'
#
loop_
_entity.id
_entity.type
_entity.pdbx_description
1 polymer ?
#
loop_
_entity_poly.entity_id
_entity_poly.type
_entity_poly.pdbx_seq_one_letter_code
_entity_poly.pdbx_strand_id
1 'polypeptide(L)'
;MARVRRGKRRAQRRKKILKQAKGYYGTKSRAHRVAKLAVDRSLSFAYRDRRQKKRNFRALWIVRINAAAHLHGLNYSRLIHGLKEAGSEINRKMLADMAVHDPNGFAEVAKVAQEALGPSTSASS
;
A
#
# COMPACT_ATOMS: atom_id res chain seq x y z
N MET A 1 27.24 -44.86 -31.30
CA MET A 1 25.96 -44.45 -30.71
C MET A 1 26.18 -43.20 -29.89
N ALA A 2 25.38 -42.16 -30.11
CA ALA A 2 25.42 -40.93 -29.31
C ALA A 2 24.87 -41.23 -27.90
N ARG A 3 25.68 -41.01 -26.87
CA ARG A 3 25.27 -41.21 -25.46
C ARG A 3 24.44 -40.01 -25.00
N VAL A 4 23.18 -40.22 -24.63
CA VAL A 4 22.35 -39.18 -24.02
C VAL A 4 22.90 -38.80 -22.65
N ARG A 5 23.43 -37.59 -22.51
CA ARG A 5 23.87 -37.04 -21.22
C ARG A 5 22.67 -36.32 -20.58
N ARG A 6 22.28 -36.75 -19.37
CA ARG A 6 21.14 -36.17 -18.62
C ARG A 6 21.35 -34.69 -18.21
N GLY A 7 22.46 -34.08 -18.61
CA GLY A 7 22.76 -32.69 -18.35
C GLY A 7 22.89 -32.34 -16.86
N LYS A 8 22.97 -31.03 -16.57
CA LYS A 8 23.27 -30.48 -15.24
C LYS A 8 22.00 -30.09 -14.45
N ARG A 9 20.91 -30.88 -14.54
CA ARG A 9 19.62 -30.53 -13.88
C ARG A 9 19.77 -30.17 -12.40
N ARG A 10 20.57 -30.93 -11.65
CA ARG A 10 20.84 -30.68 -10.21
C ARG A 10 21.56 -29.33 -10.01
N ALA A 11 22.55 -29.05 -10.80
CA ALA A 11 23.31 -27.79 -10.74
C ALA A 11 22.45 -26.60 -11.16
N GLN A 12 21.62 -26.74 -12.19
CA GLN A 12 20.69 -25.70 -12.66
C GLN A 12 19.66 -25.36 -11.59
N ARG A 13 19.05 -26.36 -10.93
CA ARG A 13 18.12 -26.15 -9.81
C ARG A 13 18.78 -25.39 -8.66
N ARG A 14 20.00 -25.77 -8.29
CA ARG A 14 20.75 -25.07 -7.24
C ARG A 14 21.06 -23.63 -7.63
N LYS A 15 21.53 -23.39 -8.85
CA LYS A 15 21.77 -22.03 -9.37
C LYS A 15 20.53 -21.15 -9.35
N LYS A 16 19.35 -21.69 -9.72
CA LYS A 16 18.08 -20.96 -9.69
C LYS A 16 17.75 -20.45 -8.28
N ILE A 17 17.86 -21.30 -7.27
CA ILE A 17 17.59 -20.91 -5.87
C ILE A 17 18.64 -19.91 -5.38
N LEU A 18 19.92 -20.16 -5.61
CA LEU A 18 20.98 -19.24 -5.19
C LEU A 18 20.91 -17.88 -5.90
N LYS A 19 20.40 -17.83 -7.14
CA LYS A 19 20.12 -16.57 -7.84
C LYS A 19 19.07 -15.74 -7.12
N GLN A 20 18.00 -16.36 -6.61
CA GLN A 20 16.97 -15.69 -5.82
C GLN A 20 17.45 -15.28 -4.42
N ALA A 21 18.43 -16.00 -3.86
CA ALA A 21 19.01 -15.73 -2.55
C ALA A 21 20.16 -14.70 -2.59
N LYS A 22 20.46 -14.10 -3.73
CA LYS A 22 21.50 -13.05 -3.83
C LYS A 22 21.18 -11.90 -2.87
N GLY A 23 22.21 -11.43 -2.15
CA GLY A 23 22.08 -10.36 -1.17
C GLY A 23 21.62 -10.81 0.22
N TYR A 24 21.29 -12.09 0.43
CA TYR A 24 20.94 -12.59 1.75
C TYR A 24 22.17 -12.72 2.64
N TYR A 25 21.97 -12.45 3.92
CA TYR A 25 23.06 -12.43 4.90
C TYR A 25 23.71 -13.80 5.09
N GLY A 26 25.04 -13.83 5.09
CA GLY A 26 25.86 -14.98 5.43
C GLY A 26 25.62 -16.22 4.54
N THR A 27 25.49 -17.36 5.15
CA THR A 27 25.30 -18.66 4.48
C THR A 27 23.98 -18.79 3.73
N LYS A 28 23.00 -17.93 4.01
CA LYS A 28 21.70 -17.89 3.30
C LYS A 28 21.84 -17.58 1.82
N SER A 29 22.93 -16.90 1.41
CA SER A 29 23.22 -16.59 0.00
C SER A 29 24.10 -17.63 -0.69
N ARG A 30 24.80 -18.49 0.06
CA ARG A 30 25.85 -19.40 -0.47
C ARG A 30 25.52 -20.88 -0.30
N ALA A 31 25.03 -21.30 0.87
CA ALA A 31 24.71 -22.70 1.17
C ALA A 31 23.29 -23.04 0.67
N HIS A 32 23.19 -23.92 -0.34
CA HIS A 32 21.91 -24.24 -1.00
C HIS A 32 20.80 -24.68 -0.04
N ARG A 33 21.09 -25.51 0.98
CA ARG A 33 20.09 -25.97 1.96
C ARG A 33 19.47 -24.79 2.72
N VAL A 34 20.32 -23.91 3.23
CA VAL A 34 19.90 -22.73 3.99
C VAL A 34 19.23 -21.70 3.08
N ALA A 35 19.81 -21.48 1.89
CA ALA A 35 19.25 -20.58 0.88
C ALA A 35 17.84 -20.99 0.46
N LYS A 36 17.59 -22.29 0.27
CA LYS A 36 16.24 -22.80 -0.08
C LYS A 36 15.21 -22.40 0.97
N LEU A 37 15.47 -22.70 2.23
CA LEU A 37 14.54 -22.35 3.33
C LEU A 37 14.31 -20.84 3.42
N ALA A 38 15.37 -20.04 3.26
CA ALA A 38 15.29 -18.60 3.29
C ALA A 38 14.45 -18.03 2.12
N VAL A 39 14.62 -18.58 0.91
CA VAL A 39 13.85 -18.19 -0.28
C VAL A 39 12.39 -18.60 -0.13
N ASP A 40 12.09 -19.82 0.30
CA ASP A 40 10.72 -20.30 0.50
C ASP A 40 9.97 -19.40 1.50
N ARG A 41 10.62 -19.07 2.62
CA ARG A 41 10.06 -18.15 3.62
C ARG A 41 9.87 -16.73 3.06
N SER A 42 10.84 -16.21 2.33
CA SER A 42 10.77 -14.90 1.68
C SER A 42 9.60 -14.80 0.71
N LEU A 43 9.38 -15.83 -0.11
CA LEU A 43 8.26 -15.87 -1.06
C LEU A 43 6.90 -15.92 -0.35
N SER A 44 6.78 -16.65 0.75
CA SER A 44 5.58 -16.68 1.59
C SER A 44 5.27 -15.30 2.16
N PHE A 45 6.28 -14.61 2.70
CA PHE A 45 6.12 -13.23 3.17
C PHE A 45 5.80 -12.27 2.03
N ALA A 46 6.43 -12.39 0.88
CA ALA A 46 6.14 -11.54 -0.28
C ALA A 46 4.66 -11.70 -0.73
N TYR A 47 4.12 -12.90 -0.71
CA TYR A 47 2.71 -13.15 -1.00
C TYR A 47 1.78 -12.46 0.01
N ARG A 48 2.05 -12.62 1.31
CA ARG A 48 1.30 -11.97 2.38
C ARG A 48 1.39 -10.43 2.27
N ASP A 49 2.58 -9.91 2.10
CA ASP A 49 2.86 -8.48 2.20
C ASP A 49 2.38 -7.69 0.97
N ARG A 50 2.22 -8.32 -0.19
CA ARG A 50 1.50 -7.70 -1.31
C ARG A 50 0.05 -7.35 -0.97
N ARG A 51 -0.61 -8.11 -0.11
CA ARG A 51 -1.96 -7.82 0.42
C ARG A 51 -1.91 -6.78 1.54
N GLN A 52 -0.94 -6.93 2.43
CA GLN A 52 -0.70 -6.00 3.54
C GLN A 52 -0.38 -4.58 3.02
N LYS A 53 0.40 -4.47 1.96
CA LYS A 53 0.74 -3.19 1.32
C LYS A 53 -0.51 -2.35 0.98
N LYS A 54 -1.53 -2.96 0.40
CA LYS A 54 -2.79 -2.27 0.06
C LYS A 54 -3.49 -1.72 1.30
N ARG A 55 -3.53 -2.49 2.38
CA ARG A 55 -4.13 -2.08 3.67
C ARG A 55 -3.34 -0.95 4.31
N ASN A 56 -2.02 -1.05 4.32
CA ASN A 56 -1.14 -0.05 4.90
C ASN A 56 -1.23 1.29 4.16
N PHE A 57 -1.24 1.27 2.82
CA PHE A 57 -1.42 2.49 2.04
C PHE A 57 -2.79 3.12 2.26
N ARG A 58 -3.85 2.33 2.33
CA ARG A 58 -5.18 2.86 2.64
C ARG A 58 -5.22 3.52 4.02
N ALA A 59 -4.61 2.91 5.04
CA ALA A 59 -4.51 3.51 6.37
C ALA A 59 -3.74 4.83 6.34
N LEU A 60 -2.61 4.88 5.62
CA LEU A 60 -1.83 6.10 5.45
C LEU A 60 -2.62 7.22 4.76
N TRP A 61 -3.38 6.91 3.70
CA TRP A 61 -4.23 7.90 3.04
C TRP A 61 -5.28 8.47 3.99
N ILE A 62 -5.92 7.62 4.79
CA ILE A 62 -6.92 8.05 5.78
C ILE A 62 -6.30 9.01 6.79
N VAL A 63 -5.10 8.73 7.29
CA VAL A 63 -4.38 9.62 8.22
C VAL A 63 -4.11 10.98 7.58
N ARG A 64 -3.61 11.02 6.34
CA ARG A 64 -3.32 12.27 5.62
C ARG A 64 -4.58 13.09 5.36
N ILE A 65 -5.64 12.45 4.88
CA ILE A 65 -6.93 13.10 4.63
C ILE A 65 -7.51 13.66 5.93
N ASN A 66 -7.46 12.90 7.02
CA ASN A 66 -7.99 13.34 8.30
C ASN A 66 -7.23 14.56 8.84
N ALA A 67 -5.90 14.55 8.76
CA ALA A 67 -5.08 15.69 9.16
C ALA A 67 -5.44 16.96 8.36
N ALA A 68 -5.57 16.85 7.04
CA ALA A 68 -5.98 17.98 6.20
C ALA A 68 -7.43 18.42 6.45
N ALA A 69 -8.35 17.48 6.68
CA ALA A 69 -9.75 17.80 6.99
C ALA A 69 -9.87 18.61 8.29
N HIS A 70 -9.07 18.31 9.31
CA HIS A 70 -9.05 19.08 10.57
C HIS A 70 -8.67 20.54 10.38
N LEU A 71 -7.81 20.88 9.42
CA LEU A 71 -7.49 22.27 9.08
C LEU A 71 -8.70 23.06 8.58
N HIS A 72 -9.71 22.36 8.06
CA HIS A 72 -10.97 22.93 7.55
C HIS A 72 -12.17 22.67 8.50
N GLY A 73 -11.91 22.30 9.76
CA GLY A 73 -12.97 22.08 10.77
C GLY A 73 -13.82 20.82 10.55
N LEU A 74 -13.35 19.90 9.70
CA LEU A 74 -13.99 18.62 9.44
C LEU A 74 -13.18 17.47 10.03
N ASN A 75 -13.85 16.37 10.40
CA ASN A 75 -13.20 15.10 10.62
C ASN A 75 -13.31 14.21 9.35
N TYR A 76 -12.53 13.17 9.28
CA TYR A 76 -12.52 12.26 8.14
C TYR A 76 -13.91 11.72 7.76
N SER A 77 -14.71 11.31 8.75
CA SER A 77 -16.02 10.73 8.52
C SER A 77 -16.99 11.73 7.91
N ARG A 78 -17.02 12.97 8.43
CA ARG A 78 -17.85 14.05 7.89
C ARG A 78 -17.41 14.44 6.49
N LEU A 79 -16.11 14.57 6.23
CA LEU A 79 -15.59 14.89 4.91
C LEU A 79 -16.03 13.83 3.88
N ILE A 80 -15.83 12.54 4.18
CA ILE A 80 -16.19 11.45 3.26
C ILE A 80 -17.72 11.37 3.07
N HIS A 81 -18.49 11.63 4.11
CA HIS A 81 -19.95 11.67 4.00
C HIS A 81 -20.40 12.83 3.11
N GLY A 82 -19.90 14.04 3.34
CA GLY A 82 -20.23 15.20 2.51
C GLY A 82 -19.85 15.02 1.05
N LEU A 83 -18.66 14.47 0.76
CA LEU A 83 -18.26 14.16 -0.61
C LEU A 83 -19.16 13.12 -1.28
N LYS A 84 -19.64 12.15 -0.52
CA LYS A 84 -20.58 11.14 -1.03
C LYS A 84 -21.95 11.76 -1.34
N GLU A 85 -22.47 12.63 -0.48
CA GLU A 85 -23.72 13.36 -0.71
C GLU A 85 -23.60 14.33 -1.90
N ALA A 86 -22.43 14.94 -2.09
CA ALA A 86 -22.12 15.77 -3.26
C ALA A 86 -21.94 14.96 -4.56
N GLY A 87 -22.02 13.63 -4.52
CA GLY A 87 -21.81 12.77 -5.69
C GLY A 87 -20.37 12.71 -6.19
N SER A 88 -19.39 13.09 -5.38
CA SER A 88 -17.97 13.09 -5.77
C SER A 88 -17.41 11.67 -5.83
N GLU A 89 -16.77 11.31 -6.96
CA GLU A 89 -16.13 10.01 -7.19
C GLU A 89 -14.63 10.00 -6.84
N ILE A 90 -14.09 11.06 -6.25
CA ILE A 90 -12.66 11.18 -5.92
C ILE A 90 -12.27 10.09 -4.93
N ASN A 91 -11.29 9.27 -5.30
CA ASN A 91 -10.82 8.19 -4.44
C ASN A 91 -9.84 8.71 -3.37
N ARG A 92 -9.65 7.89 -2.31
CA ARG A 92 -8.80 8.24 -1.15
C ARG A 92 -7.34 8.49 -1.50
N LYS A 93 -6.83 7.84 -2.55
CA LYS A 93 -5.45 8.05 -3.03
C LYS A 93 -5.29 9.47 -3.55
N MET A 94 -6.21 9.94 -4.39
CA MET A 94 -6.19 11.29 -4.93
C MET A 94 -6.40 12.35 -3.84
N LEU A 95 -7.37 12.13 -2.94
CA LEU A 95 -7.57 13.02 -1.80
C LEU A 95 -6.33 13.15 -0.92
N ALA A 96 -5.64 12.04 -0.67
CA ALA A 96 -4.42 12.05 0.13
C ALA A 96 -3.24 12.71 -0.60
N ASP A 97 -3.21 12.63 -1.91
CA ASP A 97 -2.21 13.31 -2.74
C ASP A 97 -2.45 14.83 -2.75
N MET A 98 -3.69 15.26 -2.97
CA MET A 98 -4.10 16.67 -2.89
C MET A 98 -3.81 17.25 -1.49
N ALA A 99 -4.07 16.51 -0.43
CA ALA A 99 -3.81 16.94 0.94
C ALA A 99 -2.34 17.31 1.21
N VAL A 100 -1.40 16.74 0.43
CA VAL A 100 0.04 16.98 0.60
C VAL A 100 0.58 17.97 -0.42
N HIS A 101 0.17 17.86 -1.69
CA HIS A 101 0.78 18.59 -2.80
C HIS A 101 -0.06 19.78 -3.26
N ASP A 102 -1.37 19.78 -3.02
CA ASP A 102 -2.30 20.84 -3.42
C ASP A 102 -3.29 21.18 -2.29
N PRO A 103 -2.85 21.93 -1.26
CA PRO A 103 -3.72 22.34 -0.15
C PRO A 103 -4.90 23.21 -0.60
N ASN A 104 -4.73 24.02 -1.66
CA ASN A 104 -5.79 24.88 -2.16
C ASN A 104 -6.91 24.07 -2.82
N GLY A 105 -6.54 23.11 -3.68
CA GLY A 105 -7.51 22.19 -4.26
C GLY A 105 -8.21 21.34 -3.21
N PHE A 106 -7.50 20.94 -2.15
CA PHE A 106 -8.12 20.23 -1.03
C PHE A 106 -9.11 21.10 -0.25
N ALA A 107 -8.84 22.41 -0.11
CA ALA A 107 -9.76 23.37 0.53
C ALA A 107 -11.07 23.49 -0.25
N GLU A 108 -11.01 23.52 -1.59
CA GLU A 108 -12.21 23.52 -2.44
C GLU A 108 -13.03 22.24 -2.26
N VAL A 109 -12.37 21.09 -2.25
CA VAL A 109 -13.02 19.79 -1.99
C VAL A 109 -13.67 19.76 -0.60
N ALA A 110 -13.02 20.34 0.41
CA ALA A 110 -13.56 20.44 1.75
C ALA A 110 -14.81 21.35 1.82
N LYS A 111 -14.82 22.46 1.07
CA LYS A 111 -16.01 23.35 0.96
C LYS A 111 -17.19 22.63 0.33
N VAL A 112 -16.98 21.94 -0.79
CA VAL A 112 -18.02 21.13 -1.43
C VAL A 112 -18.63 20.10 -0.45
N ALA A 113 -17.79 19.47 0.35
CA ALA A 113 -18.27 18.53 1.36
C ALA A 113 -19.06 19.21 2.49
N GLN A 114 -18.67 20.42 2.90
CA GLN A 114 -19.38 21.22 3.90
C GLN A 114 -20.73 21.68 3.40
N GLU A 115 -20.82 22.18 2.17
CA GLU A 115 -22.05 22.62 1.53
C GLU A 115 -23.06 21.47 1.40
N ALA A 116 -22.61 20.29 1.00
CA ALA A 116 -23.46 19.10 0.89
C ALA A 116 -23.99 18.60 2.24
N LEU A 117 -23.27 18.85 3.34
CA LEU A 117 -23.72 18.47 4.69
C LEU A 117 -24.74 19.46 5.29
N GLY A 118 -24.91 20.64 4.68
CA GLY A 118 -25.73 21.72 5.22
C GLY A 118 -25.11 22.37 6.48
N PRO A 119 -25.76 23.42 7.03
CA PRO A 119 -25.27 24.06 8.23
C PRO A 119 -25.27 23.07 9.38
N SER A 120 -24.09 22.86 9.96
CA SER A 120 -23.97 22.03 11.19
C SER A 120 -24.81 22.68 12.27
N THR A 121 -25.93 22.08 12.63
CA THR A 121 -26.59 22.36 13.90
C THR A 121 -25.59 21.98 15.00
N SER A 122 -24.83 22.96 15.47
CA SER A 122 -24.14 22.86 16.73
C SER A 122 -25.23 22.78 17.81
N ALA A 123 -25.65 21.55 18.14
CA ALA A 123 -26.42 21.32 19.33
C ALA A 123 -25.48 21.60 20.51
N SER A 124 -25.61 22.80 21.06
CA SER A 124 -25.22 23.16 22.41
C SER A 124 -25.98 22.23 23.38
N SER A 125 -25.27 21.56 24.22
CA SER A 125 -25.66 21.30 25.60
C SER A 125 -24.43 20.85 26.36
#